data_f06ddf54c36319d8f2dc176eb96f000c
#
_entry.id   f06ddf54c36319d8f2dc176eb96f000c
#
_cell.length_a   1.000
_cell.length_b   1.000
_cell.length_c   1.000
_cell.angle_alpha   90.00
_cell.angle_beta   90.00
_cell.angle_gamma   90.00
#
_symmetry.space_group_name_H-M   'P 1'
#
loop_
_entity.id
_entity.type
_entity.pdbx_description
1 polymer ?
#
loop_
_entity_poly.entity_id
_entity_poly.type
_entity_poly.pdbx_seq_one_letter_code
_entity_poly.pdbx_strand_id
1 'polypeptide(L)'
;MMERSSRFTAINGWGVAAVGVMAIAAAWVAASLFGQEGAGWLSTLYGNTSMLMAYKTRVAVVGSLLLVAVCGSTVFFSSMAQARRRGLTFAFDATMRRLVLNFSVPLLAGGILCLALVLQGHYGLTSSIMLIFYGLALINCHHFSQPVLGVLGYAELALGLADCFVATHALLFWGVGFGLLHILLGLYLIVKDRRS
;
A
#
# COMPACT_ATOMS: atom_id res chain seq x y z
N MET A 1 31.17 8.63 -21.76
CA MET A 1 30.99 7.45 -20.87
C MET A 1 29.99 7.86 -19.79
N MET A 2 28.72 7.54 -19.95
CA MET A 2 27.73 7.76 -18.88
C MET A 2 27.98 6.66 -17.84
N GLU A 3 28.49 7.05 -16.70
CA GLU A 3 28.55 6.26 -15.50
C GLU A 3 27.11 5.80 -15.20
N ARG A 4 26.82 4.52 -15.42
CA ARG A 4 25.58 3.90 -14.92
C ARG A 4 25.72 3.93 -13.40
N SER A 5 25.28 5.03 -12.81
CA SER A 5 24.99 5.11 -11.38
C SER A 5 24.33 3.80 -11.00
N SER A 6 24.96 3.06 -10.11
CA SER A 6 24.48 1.79 -9.57
C SER A 6 23.16 2.07 -8.87
N ARG A 7 22.10 2.05 -9.66
CA ARG A 7 20.76 2.39 -9.19
C ARG A 7 20.37 1.39 -8.13
N PHE A 8 20.14 1.87 -6.94
CA PHE A 8 19.45 1.14 -5.88
C PHE A 8 17.99 0.89 -6.31
N THR A 9 17.84 0.10 -7.36
CA THR A 9 16.55 -0.19 -8.02
C THR A 9 16.16 -1.65 -7.88
N ALA A 10 16.89 -2.39 -7.05
CA ALA A 10 16.58 -3.79 -6.78
C ALA A 10 15.44 -3.90 -5.75
N ILE A 11 14.22 -3.57 -6.17
CA ILE A 11 13.04 -3.91 -5.40
C ILE A 11 12.95 -5.43 -5.37
N ASN A 12 12.92 -6.01 -4.17
CA ASN A 12 12.85 -7.45 -3.99
C ASN A 12 11.44 -7.96 -4.30
N GLY A 13 11.29 -8.80 -5.33
CA GLY A 13 10.02 -9.39 -5.70
C GLY A 13 9.35 -10.19 -4.57
N TRP A 14 10.13 -10.90 -3.74
CA TRP A 14 9.62 -11.60 -2.57
C TRP A 14 9.02 -10.66 -1.53
N GLY A 15 9.66 -9.50 -1.28
CA GLY A 15 9.15 -8.48 -0.38
C GLY A 15 7.83 -7.89 -0.86
N VAL A 16 7.73 -7.62 -2.17
CA VAL A 16 6.50 -7.09 -2.78
C VAL A 16 5.37 -8.12 -2.73
N ALA A 17 5.64 -9.39 -3.05
CA ALA A 17 4.64 -10.46 -2.95
C ALA A 17 4.15 -10.66 -1.51
N ALA A 18 5.06 -10.61 -0.53
CA ALA A 18 4.71 -10.70 0.89
C ALA A 18 3.78 -9.58 1.33
N VAL A 19 4.03 -8.34 0.87
CA VAL A 19 3.13 -7.20 1.11
C VAL A 19 1.73 -7.46 0.56
N GLY A 20 1.63 -7.99 -0.66
CA GLY A 20 0.34 -8.36 -1.25
C GLY A 20 -0.42 -9.41 -0.42
N VAL A 21 0.28 -10.43 0.09
CA VAL A 21 -0.34 -11.45 0.96
C VAL A 21 -0.79 -10.82 2.29
N MET A 22 0.03 -9.96 2.90
CA MET A 22 -0.35 -9.24 4.13
C MET A 22 -1.56 -8.33 3.91
N ALA A 23 -1.66 -7.68 2.75
CA ALA A 23 -2.81 -6.84 2.41
C ALA A 23 -4.10 -7.67 2.26
N ILE A 24 -4.06 -8.83 1.61
CA ILE A 24 -5.21 -9.74 1.53
C ILE A 24 -5.63 -10.23 2.92
N ALA A 25 -4.67 -10.62 3.76
CA ALA A 25 -4.96 -11.03 5.13
C ALA A 25 -5.60 -9.88 5.94
N ALA A 26 -5.09 -8.65 5.79
CA ALA A 26 -5.65 -7.47 6.44
C ALA A 26 -7.06 -7.15 5.93
N ALA A 27 -7.33 -7.29 4.63
CA ALA A 27 -8.66 -7.13 4.06
C ALA A 27 -9.65 -8.17 4.64
N TRP A 28 -9.21 -9.42 4.76
CA TRP A 28 -10.03 -10.48 5.37
C TRP A 28 -10.32 -10.22 6.84
N VAL A 29 -9.33 -9.80 7.62
CA VAL A 29 -9.52 -9.40 9.03
C VAL A 29 -10.46 -8.19 9.13
N ALA A 30 -10.29 -7.19 8.27
CA ALA A 30 -11.20 -6.04 8.24
C ALA A 30 -12.63 -6.45 7.88
N ALA A 31 -12.82 -7.36 6.93
CA ALA A 31 -14.15 -7.89 6.57
C ALA A 31 -14.82 -8.60 7.76
N SER A 32 -14.05 -9.42 8.50
CA SER A 32 -14.57 -10.13 9.68
C SER A 32 -14.88 -9.19 10.86
N LEU A 33 -14.09 -8.12 11.06
CA LEU A 33 -14.33 -7.17 12.16
C LEU A 33 -15.43 -6.16 11.85
N PHE A 34 -15.51 -5.67 10.62
CA PHE A 34 -16.41 -4.59 10.21
C PHE A 34 -17.61 -5.06 9.40
N GLY A 35 -17.64 -6.33 8.97
CA GLY A 35 -18.77 -6.98 8.32
C GLY A 35 -19.96 -7.16 9.23
N GLN A 36 -21.09 -7.62 8.68
CA GLN A 36 -22.36 -7.77 9.44
C GLN A 36 -22.22 -8.72 10.64
N GLU A 37 -21.49 -9.82 10.48
CA GLU A 37 -21.25 -10.79 11.58
C GLU A 37 -20.39 -10.19 12.70
N GLY A 38 -19.31 -9.48 12.35
CA GLY A 38 -18.45 -8.80 13.31
C GLY A 38 -19.16 -7.64 14.03
N ALA A 39 -20.09 -6.96 13.35
CA ALA A 39 -20.89 -5.92 13.96
C ALA A 39 -21.84 -6.48 15.05
N GLY A 40 -22.34 -7.71 14.89
CA GLY A 40 -23.24 -8.36 15.84
C GLY A 40 -22.60 -8.59 17.21
N TRP A 41 -21.45 -9.26 17.26
CA TRP A 41 -20.76 -9.55 18.54
C TRP A 41 -20.15 -8.30 19.19
N LEU A 42 -19.65 -7.33 18.39
CA LEU A 42 -19.15 -6.06 18.90
C LEU A 42 -20.27 -5.22 19.51
N SER A 43 -21.47 -5.23 18.94
CA SER A 43 -22.62 -4.51 19.50
C SER A 43 -23.06 -5.07 20.86
N THR A 44 -22.93 -6.39 21.09
CA THR A 44 -23.20 -7.00 22.40
C THR A 44 -22.19 -6.59 23.47
N LEU A 45 -20.92 -6.35 23.08
CA LEU A 45 -19.88 -5.92 24.01
C LEU A 45 -19.99 -4.43 24.38
N TYR A 46 -20.30 -3.57 23.41
CA TYR A 46 -20.23 -2.12 23.61
C TYR A 46 -21.59 -1.45 23.92
N GLY A 47 -22.73 -2.14 23.70
CA GLY A 47 -24.06 -1.69 24.10
C GLY A 47 -24.52 -0.31 23.60
N ASN A 48 -23.60 0.50 23.07
CA ASN A 48 -23.83 1.88 22.62
C ASN A 48 -23.20 2.11 21.24
N THR A 49 -23.99 2.57 20.29
CA THR A 49 -23.59 2.80 18.89
C THR A 49 -22.46 3.81 18.75
N SER A 50 -22.40 4.84 19.58
CA SER A 50 -21.34 5.85 19.53
C SER A 50 -19.98 5.29 20.01
N MET A 51 -19.96 4.48 21.06
CA MET A 51 -18.75 3.80 21.52
C MET A 51 -18.26 2.77 20.51
N LEU A 52 -19.16 2.02 19.88
CA LEU A 52 -18.84 1.07 18.83
C LEU A 52 -18.20 1.76 17.63
N MET A 53 -18.74 2.89 17.18
CA MET A 53 -18.15 3.66 16.07
C MET A 53 -16.79 4.22 16.43
N ALA A 54 -16.60 4.76 17.63
CA ALA A 54 -15.30 5.24 18.10
C ALA A 54 -14.25 4.12 18.15
N TYR A 55 -14.64 2.91 18.59
CA TYR A 55 -13.77 1.73 18.59
C TYR A 55 -13.39 1.33 17.15
N LYS A 56 -14.37 1.19 16.25
CA LYS A 56 -14.11 0.85 14.83
C LYS A 56 -13.16 1.85 14.17
N THR A 57 -13.38 3.15 14.40
CA THR A 57 -12.51 4.21 13.90
C THR A 57 -11.07 4.07 14.43
N ARG A 58 -10.90 3.85 15.73
CA ARG A 58 -9.57 3.66 16.33
C ARG A 58 -8.86 2.43 15.75
N VAL A 59 -9.56 1.30 15.65
CA VAL A 59 -8.99 0.06 15.09
C VAL A 59 -8.61 0.25 13.62
N ALA A 60 -9.45 0.92 12.83
CA ALA A 60 -9.15 1.21 11.43
C ALA A 60 -7.91 2.10 11.29
N VAL A 61 -7.82 3.20 12.03
CA VAL A 61 -6.68 4.13 11.96
C VAL A 61 -5.40 3.48 12.45
N VAL A 62 -5.40 2.89 13.64
CA VAL A 62 -4.20 2.25 14.22
C VAL A 62 -3.78 1.05 13.38
N GLY A 63 -4.73 0.21 12.96
CA GLY A 63 -4.48 -0.95 12.10
C GLY A 63 -3.87 -0.55 10.76
N SER A 64 -4.38 0.50 10.12
CA SER A 64 -3.82 1.02 8.86
C SER A 64 -2.40 1.55 9.03
N LEU A 65 -2.13 2.30 10.10
CA LEU A 65 -0.78 2.81 10.38
C LEU A 65 0.21 1.67 10.64
N LEU A 66 -0.18 0.66 11.42
CA LEU A 66 0.63 -0.53 11.66
C LEU A 66 0.88 -1.32 10.37
N LEU A 67 -0.14 -1.51 9.54
CA LEU A 67 0.00 -2.20 8.27
C LEU A 67 0.97 -1.48 7.33
N VAL A 68 0.85 -0.15 7.20
CA VAL A 68 1.79 0.65 6.39
C VAL A 68 3.22 0.54 6.92
N ALA A 69 3.41 0.60 8.26
CA ALA A 69 4.72 0.46 8.87
C ALA A 69 5.32 -0.92 8.62
N VAL A 70 4.55 -2.00 8.79
CA VAL A 70 4.99 -3.38 8.55
C VAL A 70 5.30 -3.62 7.08
N CYS A 71 4.39 -3.22 6.17
CA CYS A 71 4.60 -3.36 4.73
C CYS A 71 5.81 -2.56 4.23
N GLY A 72 5.92 -1.30 4.65
CA GLY A 72 7.06 -0.44 4.31
C GLY A 72 8.39 -1.02 4.82
N SER A 73 8.41 -1.49 6.07
CA SER A 73 9.58 -2.16 6.65
C SER A 73 9.95 -3.43 5.88
N THR A 74 8.96 -4.26 5.50
CA THR A 74 9.18 -5.49 4.74
C THR A 74 9.84 -5.21 3.39
N VAL A 75 9.33 -4.24 2.63
CA VAL A 75 9.93 -3.83 1.35
C VAL A 75 11.32 -3.26 1.55
N PHE A 76 11.50 -2.39 2.53
CA PHE A 76 12.79 -1.75 2.81
C PHE A 76 13.87 -2.78 3.18
N PHE A 77 13.62 -3.62 4.19
CA PHE A 77 14.61 -4.60 4.66
C PHE A 77 14.87 -5.69 3.64
N SER A 78 13.84 -6.18 2.92
CA SER A 78 14.03 -7.18 1.86
C SER A 78 14.84 -6.62 0.69
N SER A 79 14.60 -5.38 0.29
CA SER A 79 15.36 -4.72 -0.78
C SER A 79 16.80 -4.42 -0.34
N MET A 80 17.01 -4.01 0.91
CA MET A 80 18.34 -3.82 1.48
C MET A 80 19.13 -5.14 1.55
N ALA A 81 18.50 -6.22 1.98
CA ALA A 81 19.11 -7.54 2.02
C ALA A 81 19.52 -8.02 0.62
N GLN A 82 18.67 -7.79 -0.39
CA GLN A 82 18.98 -8.11 -1.77
C GLN A 82 20.14 -7.26 -2.32
N ALA A 83 20.16 -5.96 -2.04
CA ALA A 83 21.26 -5.07 -2.44
C ALA A 83 22.60 -5.54 -1.85
N ARG A 84 22.62 -5.88 -0.57
CA ARG A 84 23.82 -6.44 0.10
C ARG A 84 24.30 -7.74 -0.55
N ARG A 85 23.39 -8.66 -0.89
CA ARG A 85 23.74 -9.93 -1.58
C ARG A 85 24.34 -9.69 -2.97
N ARG A 86 24.02 -8.57 -3.61
CA ARG A 86 24.57 -8.17 -4.92
C ARG A 86 25.84 -7.32 -4.82
N GLY A 87 26.38 -7.12 -3.62
CA GLY A 87 27.56 -6.28 -3.40
C GLY A 87 27.33 -4.79 -3.64
N LEU A 88 26.06 -4.34 -3.67
CA LEU A 88 25.71 -2.94 -3.84
C LEU A 88 25.77 -2.23 -2.48
N THR A 89 26.41 -1.08 -2.42
CA THR A 89 26.41 -0.22 -1.24
C THR A 89 25.14 0.62 -1.22
N PHE A 90 24.48 0.68 -0.05
CA PHE A 90 23.38 1.60 0.15
C PHE A 90 23.92 3.01 0.31
N ALA A 91 23.67 3.86 -0.67
CA ALA A 91 24.00 5.27 -0.59
C ALA A 91 22.71 6.09 -0.61
N PHE A 92 22.53 6.97 0.37
CA PHE A 92 21.44 7.94 0.38
C PHE A 92 21.82 9.14 -0.48
N ASP A 93 21.83 8.92 -1.79
CA ASP A 93 22.21 9.91 -2.79
C ASP A 93 21.04 10.84 -3.18
N ALA A 94 21.30 11.80 -4.06
CA ALA A 94 20.30 12.73 -4.55
C ALA A 94 19.12 12.03 -5.24
N THR A 95 19.36 10.90 -5.88
CA THR A 95 18.33 10.10 -6.56
C THR A 95 17.40 9.44 -5.55
N MET A 96 17.95 8.85 -4.49
CA MET A 96 17.17 8.26 -3.40
C MET A 96 16.33 9.32 -2.69
N ARG A 97 16.89 10.50 -2.42
CA ARG A 97 16.14 11.61 -1.81
C ARG A 97 14.97 12.04 -2.69
N ARG A 98 15.18 12.17 -4.01
CA ARG A 98 14.10 12.51 -4.96
C ARG A 98 13.03 11.42 -4.99
N LEU A 99 13.43 10.15 -5.02
CA LEU A 99 12.50 9.01 -4.98
C LEU A 99 11.63 9.07 -3.72
N VAL A 100 12.25 9.21 -2.55
CA VAL A 100 11.53 9.28 -1.27
C VAL A 100 10.56 10.47 -1.24
N LEU A 101 10.98 11.66 -1.67
CA LEU A 101 10.12 12.84 -1.69
C LEU A 101 8.94 12.68 -2.67
N ASN A 102 9.20 12.22 -3.90
CA ASN A 102 8.15 12.02 -4.92
C ASN A 102 7.14 10.93 -4.52
N PHE A 103 7.58 9.94 -3.76
CA PHE A 103 6.71 8.91 -3.22
C PHE A 103 5.92 9.41 -2.00
N SER A 104 6.60 10.06 -1.06
CA SER A 104 6.02 10.42 0.24
C SER A 104 5.00 11.56 0.15
N VAL A 105 5.19 12.54 -0.75
CA VAL A 105 4.29 13.69 -0.83
C VAL A 105 2.86 13.29 -1.19
N PRO A 106 2.59 12.54 -2.28
CA PRO A 106 1.23 12.09 -2.57
C PRO A 106 0.69 11.16 -1.47
N LEU A 107 1.53 10.25 -0.96
CA LEU A 107 1.12 9.30 0.07
C LEU A 107 0.66 9.99 1.36
N LEU A 108 1.40 11.01 1.82
CA LEU A 108 1.03 11.81 2.98
C LEU A 108 -0.24 12.63 2.72
N ALA A 109 -0.36 13.25 1.55
CA ALA A 109 -1.57 14.00 1.19
C ALA A 109 -2.81 13.09 1.20
N GLY A 110 -2.71 11.90 0.59
CA GLY A 110 -3.78 10.89 0.61
C GLY A 110 -4.09 10.39 2.01
N GLY A 111 -3.07 10.14 2.82
CA GLY A 111 -3.22 9.70 4.22
C GLY A 111 -3.94 10.75 5.09
N ILE A 112 -3.57 12.03 4.96
CA ILE A 112 -4.23 13.13 5.67
C ILE A 112 -5.69 13.26 5.22
N LEU A 113 -5.95 13.15 3.92
CA LEU A 113 -7.31 13.20 3.38
C LEU A 113 -8.16 12.01 3.87
N CYS A 114 -7.61 10.79 3.86
CA CYS A 114 -8.28 9.62 4.44
C CYS A 114 -8.61 9.83 5.91
N LEU A 115 -7.66 10.34 6.69
CA LEU A 115 -7.88 10.62 8.10
C LEU A 115 -9.01 11.64 8.30
N ALA A 116 -9.02 12.72 7.53
CA ALA A 116 -10.08 13.74 7.59
C ALA A 116 -11.46 13.15 7.29
N LEU A 117 -11.56 12.29 6.26
CA LEU A 117 -12.82 11.62 5.90
C LEU A 117 -13.29 10.64 6.98
N VAL A 118 -12.37 9.85 7.52
CA VAL A 118 -12.68 8.92 8.63
C VAL A 118 -13.19 9.66 9.86
N LEU A 119 -12.55 10.79 10.23
CA LEU A 119 -12.99 11.62 11.35
C LEU A 119 -14.36 12.29 11.11
N GLN A 120 -14.74 12.52 9.86
CA GLN A 120 -16.04 13.05 9.46
C GLN A 120 -17.10 11.96 9.24
N GLY A 121 -16.75 10.68 9.41
CA GLY A 121 -17.66 9.54 9.21
C GLY A 121 -17.84 9.11 7.76
N HIS A 122 -17.07 9.64 6.82
CA HIS A 122 -17.12 9.30 5.38
C HIS A 122 -16.20 8.13 5.02
N TYR A 123 -16.53 6.94 5.50
CA TYR A 123 -15.67 5.75 5.31
C TYR A 123 -15.64 5.20 3.88
N GLY A 124 -16.71 5.42 3.10
CA GLY A 124 -16.89 4.78 1.78
C GLY A 124 -15.86 5.17 0.73
N LEU A 125 -15.26 6.36 0.82
CA LEU A 125 -14.26 6.85 -0.14
C LEU A 125 -12.81 6.59 0.28
N THR A 126 -12.57 6.06 1.46
CA THR A 126 -11.19 5.88 1.95
C THR A 126 -10.38 4.91 1.11
N SER A 127 -10.96 3.81 0.65
CA SER A 127 -10.33 2.85 -0.26
C SER A 127 -9.91 3.51 -1.57
N SER A 128 -10.83 4.21 -2.22
CA SER A 128 -10.59 4.91 -3.49
C SER A 128 -9.44 5.91 -3.36
N ILE A 129 -9.44 6.72 -2.30
CA ILE A 129 -8.39 7.71 -2.06
C ILE A 129 -7.04 7.04 -1.81
N MET A 130 -7.00 5.97 -1.02
CA MET A 130 -5.76 5.21 -0.77
C MET A 130 -5.17 4.69 -2.09
N LEU A 131 -5.99 4.07 -2.95
CA LEU A 131 -5.57 3.55 -4.25
C LEU A 131 -5.10 4.65 -5.19
N ILE A 132 -5.85 5.76 -5.30
CA ILE A 132 -5.52 6.90 -6.16
C ILE A 132 -4.18 7.52 -5.75
N PHE A 133 -4.03 7.90 -4.49
CA PHE A 133 -2.82 8.58 -4.03
C PHE A 133 -1.60 7.67 -3.99
N TYR A 134 -1.78 6.37 -3.71
CA TYR A 134 -0.71 5.38 -3.84
C TYR A 134 -0.31 5.19 -5.30
N GLY A 135 -1.27 5.08 -6.22
CA GLY A 135 -1.02 5.03 -7.66
C GLY A 135 -0.23 6.25 -8.15
N LEU A 136 -0.64 7.46 -7.73
CA LEU A 136 0.09 8.70 -8.04
C LEU A 136 1.52 8.70 -7.45
N ALA A 137 1.69 8.19 -6.23
CA ALA A 137 3.02 8.08 -5.62
C ALA A 137 3.94 7.16 -6.43
N LEU A 138 3.43 6.01 -6.90
CA LEU A 138 4.18 5.08 -7.75
C LEU A 138 4.50 5.67 -9.13
N ILE A 139 3.54 6.37 -9.75
CA ILE A 139 3.75 7.08 -11.02
C ILE A 139 4.82 8.15 -10.88
N ASN A 140 4.82 8.93 -9.79
CA ASN A 140 5.83 9.95 -9.57
C ASN A 140 7.24 9.39 -9.33
N CYS A 141 7.36 8.22 -8.70
CA CYS A 141 8.67 7.67 -8.37
C CYS A 141 9.23 6.70 -9.43
N HIS A 142 8.46 6.23 -10.42
CA HIS A 142 8.94 5.22 -11.38
C HIS A 142 10.12 5.69 -12.22
N HIS A 143 10.24 7.00 -12.50
CA HIS A 143 11.38 7.58 -13.23
C HIS A 143 12.71 7.43 -12.49
N PHE A 144 12.65 7.33 -11.16
CA PHE A 144 13.83 7.16 -10.28
C PHE A 144 14.05 5.71 -9.86
N SER A 145 13.15 4.80 -10.25
CA SER A 145 13.17 3.39 -9.87
C SER A 145 12.93 2.48 -11.08
N GLN A 146 12.17 1.40 -10.94
CA GLN A 146 11.87 0.47 -12.01
C GLN A 146 10.63 0.90 -12.81
N PRO A 147 10.66 0.83 -14.17
CA PRO A 147 9.49 1.22 -14.99
C PRO A 147 8.21 0.46 -14.65
N VAL A 148 8.32 -0.79 -14.17
CA VAL A 148 7.16 -1.61 -13.80
C VAL A 148 6.36 -1.02 -12.63
N LEU A 149 6.97 -0.17 -11.79
CA LEU A 149 6.23 0.55 -10.74
C LEU A 149 5.24 1.56 -11.34
N GLY A 150 5.59 2.16 -12.48
CA GLY A 150 4.65 3.01 -13.21
C GLY A 150 3.42 2.25 -13.68
N VAL A 151 3.62 1.03 -14.21
CA VAL A 151 2.50 0.16 -14.64
C VAL A 151 1.60 -0.16 -13.46
N LEU A 152 2.17 -0.56 -12.31
CA LEU A 152 1.38 -0.75 -11.09
C LEU A 152 0.66 0.53 -10.68
N GLY A 153 1.34 1.67 -10.72
CA GLY A 153 0.77 2.97 -10.36
C GLY A 153 -0.44 3.35 -11.21
N TYR A 154 -0.38 3.15 -12.54
CA TYR A 154 -1.53 3.37 -13.41
C TYR A 154 -2.67 2.39 -13.15
N ALA A 155 -2.37 1.12 -12.86
CA ALA A 155 -3.39 0.13 -12.51
C ALA A 155 -4.10 0.49 -11.18
N GLU A 156 -3.35 0.89 -10.16
CA GLU A 156 -3.89 1.36 -8.87
C GLU A 156 -4.75 2.61 -9.03
N LEU A 157 -4.28 3.59 -9.84
CA LEU A 157 -5.03 4.81 -10.12
C LEU A 157 -6.36 4.50 -10.82
N ALA A 158 -6.33 3.66 -11.86
CA ALA A 158 -7.54 3.26 -12.58
C ALA A 158 -8.52 2.51 -11.66
N LEU A 159 -8.00 1.59 -10.82
CA LEU A 159 -8.79 0.84 -9.86
C LEU A 159 -9.43 1.77 -8.81
N GLY A 160 -8.67 2.72 -8.27
CA GLY A 160 -9.17 3.70 -7.30
C GLY A 160 -10.24 4.64 -7.89
N LEU A 161 -10.06 5.06 -9.15
CA LEU A 161 -11.09 5.85 -9.85
C LEU A 161 -12.36 5.02 -10.08
N ALA A 162 -12.24 3.75 -10.45
CA ALA A 162 -13.39 2.85 -10.59
C ALA A 162 -14.12 2.65 -9.25
N ASP A 163 -13.38 2.48 -8.15
CA ASP A 163 -13.93 2.32 -6.80
C ASP A 163 -14.75 3.55 -6.35
N CYS A 164 -14.43 4.76 -6.82
CA CYS A 164 -15.23 5.96 -6.54
C CYS A 164 -16.70 5.84 -6.99
N PHE A 165 -16.96 5.03 -8.02
CA PHE A 165 -18.29 4.84 -8.57
C PHE A 165 -19.01 3.60 -8.03
N VAL A 166 -18.30 2.73 -7.28
CA VAL A 166 -18.82 1.44 -6.79
C VAL A 166 -18.66 1.36 -5.27
N ALA A 167 -19.27 2.29 -4.56
CA ALA A 167 -19.09 2.52 -3.11
C ALA A 167 -19.38 1.30 -2.19
N THR A 168 -20.06 0.25 -2.68
CA THR A 168 -20.44 -0.93 -1.88
C THR A 168 -19.34 -1.98 -1.74
N HIS A 169 -18.29 -1.92 -2.52
CA HIS A 169 -17.24 -2.95 -2.61
C HIS A 169 -15.83 -2.43 -2.31
N ALA A 170 -15.72 -1.34 -1.55
CA ALA A 170 -14.47 -0.67 -1.22
C ALA A 170 -13.35 -1.62 -0.75
N LEU A 171 -13.68 -2.57 0.13
CA LEU A 171 -12.72 -3.54 0.66
C LEU A 171 -12.23 -4.55 -0.39
N LEU A 172 -13.08 -4.88 -1.38
CA LEU A 172 -12.70 -5.72 -2.51
C LEU A 172 -11.71 -4.98 -3.42
N PHE A 173 -12.02 -3.73 -3.79
CA PHE A 173 -11.11 -2.90 -4.60
C PHE A 173 -9.77 -2.71 -3.90
N TRP A 174 -9.79 -2.44 -2.59
CA TRP A 174 -8.58 -2.33 -1.78
C TRP A 174 -7.76 -3.63 -1.76
N GLY A 175 -8.42 -4.78 -1.61
CA GLY A 175 -7.78 -6.10 -1.62
C GLY A 175 -7.22 -6.48 -3.00
N VAL A 176 -7.87 -6.08 -4.10
CA VAL A 176 -7.36 -6.27 -5.46
C VAL A 176 -6.12 -5.39 -5.68
N GLY A 177 -6.17 -4.11 -5.36
CA GLY A 177 -5.04 -3.19 -5.53
C GLY A 177 -3.85 -3.59 -4.67
N PHE A 178 -3.94 -3.39 -3.37
CA PHE A 178 -2.83 -3.66 -2.45
C PHE A 178 -2.51 -5.15 -2.29
N GLY A 179 -3.45 -6.06 -2.58
CA GLY A 179 -3.24 -7.49 -2.50
C GLY A 179 -2.82 -8.11 -3.83
N LEU A 180 -3.78 -8.33 -4.72
CA LEU A 180 -3.57 -9.11 -5.94
C LEU A 180 -2.52 -8.47 -6.87
N LEU A 181 -2.60 -7.16 -7.13
CA LEU A 181 -1.66 -6.48 -8.02
C LEU A 181 -0.22 -6.53 -7.48
N HIS A 182 -0.03 -6.44 -6.15
CA HIS A 182 1.28 -6.57 -5.53
C HIS A 182 1.82 -8.00 -5.60
N ILE A 183 0.99 -9.02 -5.44
CA ILE A 183 1.40 -10.43 -5.63
C ILE A 183 1.86 -10.63 -7.09
N LEU A 184 1.07 -10.16 -8.07
CA LEU A 184 1.42 -10.29 -9.48
C LEU A 184 2.72 -9.56 -9.82
N LEU A 185 2.91 -8.34 -9.32
CA LEU A 185 4.16 -7.61 -9.48
C LEU A 185 5.33 -8.35 -8.83
N GLY A 186 5.15 -8.85 -7.61
CA GLY A 186 6.19 -9.60 -6.90
C GLY A 186 6.62 -10.85 -7.67
N LEU A 187 5.66 -11.63 -8.17
CA LEU A 187 5.92 -12.80 -9.01
C LEU A 187 6.64 -12.44 -10.32
N TYR A 188 6.20 -11.37 -10.98
CA TYR A 188 6.88 -10.86 -12.18
C TYR A 188 8.35 -10.52 -11.90
N LEU A 189 8.63 -9.82 -10.80
CA LEU A 189 10.00 -9.45 -10.42
C LEU A 189 10.86 -10.68 -10.09
N ILE A 190 10.30 -11.69 -9.41
CA ILE A 190 10.99 -12.94 -9.09
C ILE A 190 11.39 -13.69 -10.38
N VAL A 191 10.44 -13.80 -11.33
CA VAL A 191 10.71 -14.49 -12.61
C VAL A 191 11.74 -13.72 -13.44
N LYS A 192 11.65 -12.39 -13.47
CA LYS A 192 12.61 -11.54 -14.18
C LYS A 192 14.01 -11.67 -13.59
N ASP A 193 14.13 -11.70 -12.26
CA ASP A 193 15.41 -11.82 -11.54
C ASP A 193 16.10 -13.19 -11.78
N ARG A 194 15.33 -14.24 -12.01
CA ARG A 194 15.87 -15.57 -12.33
C ARG A 194 16.38 -15.69 -13.77
N ARG A 195 15.96 -14.79 -14.65
CA ARG A 195 16.33 -14.81 -16.07
C ARG A 195 17.47 -13.85 -16.41
N SER A 196 17.86 -12.98 -15.50
CA SER A 196 18.98 -12.03 -15.62
C SER A 196 20.24 -12.50 -14.91
#